data_4365ab2c6f43c2a75f222f5b9cc272fe
#
_entry.id   4365ab2c6f43c2a75f222f5b9cc272fe
#
_cell.length_a   1.000
_cell.length_b   1.000
_cell.length_c   1.000
_cell.angle_alpha   90.00
_cell.angle_beta   90.00
_cell.angle_gamma   90.00
#
_symmetry.space_group_name_H-M   'P 1'
#
loop_
_entity.id
_entity.type
_entity.pdbx_description
1 polymer ?
#
loop_
_entity_poly.entity_id
_entity_poly.type
_entity_poly.pdbx_seq_one_letter_code
_entity_poly.pdbx_strand_id
1 'polypeptide(L)'
;MNIDYKAIGVRIKAARARKGVTQGYIAEVTGLSTPHISNIETGNTKLGLPTIIHLANVLDVSVDELLCDNIHRSEKIFQNELAGLRRP
;
A
#
# COMPACT_ATOMS: atom_id res chain seq x y z
N MET A 1 6.92 -16.30 -3.73
CA MET A 1 6.89 -15.04 -2.97
C MET A 1 5.53 -14.86 -2.32
N ASN A 2 5.55 -14.57 -1.04
CA ASN A 2 4.31 -14.33 -0.30
C ASN A 2 4.15 -12.84 -0.05
N ILE A 3 2.98 -12.31 -0.43
CA ILE A 3 2.65 -10.93 -0.19
C ILE A 3 2.12 -10.77 1.23
N ASP A 4 2.66 -9.81 1.96
CA ASP A 4 2.18 -9.49 3.31
C ASP A 4 1.02 -8.50 3.19
N TYR A 5 -0.19 -9.02 3.09
CA TYR A 5 -1.39 -8.20 2.98
C TYR A 5 -1.68 -7.42 4.26
N LYS A 6 -1.25 -7.93 5.40
CA LYS A 6 -1.41 -7.22 6.67
C LYS A 6 -0.59 -5.93 6.69
N ALA A 7 0.64 -5.99 6.19
CA ALA A 7 1.48 -4.80 6.08
C ALA A 7 0.87 -3.77 5.13
N ILE A 8 0.31 -4.23 4.01
CA ILE A 8 -0.40 -3.34 3.07
C ILE A 8 -1.60 -2.69 3.78
N GLY A 9 -2.38 -3.48 4.51
CA GLY A 9 -3.53 -2.98 5.25
C GLY A 9 -3.16 -1.91 6.26
N VAL A 10 -2.06 -2.10 6.98
CA VAL A 10 -1.55 -1.11 7.94
C VAL A 10 -1.23 0.21 7.22
N ARG A 11 -0.61 0.15 6.05
CA ARG A 11 -0.28 1.35 5.28
C ARG A 11 -1.53 2.04 4.74
N ILE A 12 -2.52 1.27 4.31
CA ILE A 12 -3.81 1.83 3.86
C ILE A 12 -4.50 2.54 5.01
N LYS A 13 -4.56 1.92 6.19
CA LYS A 13 -5.17 2.52 7.36
C LYS A 13 -4.45 3.80 7.78
N ALA A 14 -3.12 3.79 7.77
CA ALA A 14 -2.31 4.96 8.10
C ALA A 14 -2.58 6.10 7.12
N ALA A 15 -2.64 5.81 5.83
CA ALA A 15 -2.94 6.82 4.81
C ALA A 15 -4.35 7.39 4.98
N ARG A 16 -5.32 6.52 5.30
CA ARG A 16 -6.69 6.95 5.56
C ARG A 16 -6.76 7.88 6.77
N ALA A 17 -6.11 7.49 7.87
CA ALA A 17 -6.08 8.29 9.09
C ALA A 17 -5.42 9.65 8.84
N ARG A 18 -4.34 9.66 8.08
CA ARG A 18 -3.61 10.88 7.71
C ARG A 18 -4.49 11.83 6.89
N LYS A 19 -5.31 11.26 6.00
CA LYS A 19 -6.26 12.04 5.21
C LYS A 19 -7.46 12.51 6.05
N GLY A 20 -7.69 11.90 7.22
CA GLY A 20 -8.78 12.28 8.10
C GLY A 20 -10.15 11.79 7.65
N VAL A 21 -10.21 10.69 6.92
CA VAL A 21 -11.48 10.14 6.43
C VAL A 21 -11.78 8.79 7.08
N THR A 22 -13.07 8.42 7.03
CA THR A 22 -13.56 7.18 7.64
C THR A 22 -13.48 6.00 6.66
N GLN A 23 -13.59 4.79 7.19
CA GLN A 23 -13.74 3.60 6.35
C GLN A 23 -15.00 3.71 5.49
N GLY A 24 -16.09 4.26 6.05
CA GLY A 24 -17.31 4.47 5.29
C GLY A 24 -17.14 5.39 4.11
N TYR A 25 -16.36 6.46 4.25
CA TYR A 25 -16.03 7.35 3.15
C TYR A 25 -15.28 6.59 2.04
N ILE A 26 -14.26 5.83 2.43
CA ILE A 26 -13.48 5.06 1.45
C ILE A 26 -14.38 4.02 0.74
N ALA A 27 -15.25 3.35 1.50
CA ALA A 27 -16.19 2.40 0.93
C ALA A 27 -17.07 3.07 -0.12
N GLU A 28 -17.61 4.25 0.20
CA GLU A 28 -18.48 4.99 -0.71
C GLU A 28 -17.77 5.38 -2.00
N VAL A 29 -16.58 5.95 -1.91
CA VAL A 29 -15.88 6.44 -3.11
C VAL A 29 -15.25 5.31 -3.94
N THR A 30 -15.03 4.14 -3.35
CA THR A 30 -14.49 2.99 -4.09
C THR A 30 -15.57 2.05 -4.60
N GLY A 31 -16.79 2.17 -4.10
CA GLY A 31 -17.86 1.22 -4.42
C GLY A 31 -17.73 -0.11 -3.66
N LEU A 32 -16.82 -0.19 -2.69
CA LEU A 32 -16.67 -1.37 -1.85
C LEU A 32 -17.50 -1.21 -0.59
N SER A 33 -17.77 -2.32 0.12
CA SER A 33 -18.50 -2.24 1.39
C SER A 33 -17.56 -1.84 2.52
N THR A 34 -18.12 -1.25 3.58
CA THR A 34 -17.34 -0.90 4.78
C THR A 34 -16.68 -2.14 5.42
N PRO A 35 -17.38 -3.28 5.57
CA PRO A 35 -16.72 -4.49 6.05
C PRO A 35 -15.56 -4.94 5.17
N HIS A 36 -15.67 -4.75 3.85
CA HIS A 36 -14.58 -5.08 2.93
C HIS A 36 -13.36 -4.19 3.19
N ILE A 37 -13.59 -2.88 3.37
CA ILE A 37 -12.50 -1.96 3.71
C ILE A 37 -11.84 -2.38 5.03
N SER A 38 -12.63 -2.75 6.03
CA SER A 38 -12.10 -3.23 7.30
C SER A 38 -11.23 -4.47 7.12
N ASN A 39 -11.67 -5.41 6.30
CA ASN A 39 -10.90 -6.62 6.00
C ASN A 39 -9.60 -6.31 5.27
N ILE A 40 -9.61 -5.31 4.39
CA ILE A 40 -8.41 -4.86 3.70
C ILE A 40 -7.41 -4.29 4.70
N GLU A 41 -7.88 -3.43 5.62
CA GLU A 41 -7.00 -2.76 6.59
C GLU A 41 -6.43 -3.73 7.62
N THR A 42 -7.11 -4.82 7.90
CA THR A 42 -6.63 -5.84 8.84
C THR A 42 -5.84 -6.96 8.16
N GLY A 43 -5.76 -6.95 6.84
CA GLY A 43 -5.03 -7.96 6.09
C GLY A 43 -5.75 -9.29 5.95
N ASN A 44 -7.06 -9.30 6.17
CA ASN A 44 -7.89 -10.52 6.11
C ASN A 44 -8.35 -10.87 4.71
N THR A 45 -7.99 -10.08 3.73
CA THR A 45 -8.36 -10.35 2.34
C THR A 45 -7.18 -10.03 1.41
N LYS A 46 -7.12 -10.74 0.31
CA LYS A 46 -6.13 -10.47 -0.72
C LYS A 46 -6.59 -9.31 -1.58
N LEU A 47 -5.64 -8.50 -2.00
CA LEU A 47 -5.90 -7.35 -2.85
C LEU A 47 -5.33 -7.60 -4.23
N GLY A 48 -6.15 -7.33 -5.25
CA GLY A 48 -5.64 -7.29 -6.61
C GLY A 48 -5.02 -5.93 -6.90
N LEU A 49 -4.20 -5.89 -7.92
CA LEU A 49 -3.53 -4.65 -8.33
C LEU A 49 -4.50 -3.51 -8.65
N PRO A 50 -5.63 -3.75 -9.35
CA PRO A 50 -6.58 -2.67 -9.62
C PRO A 50 -7.13 -2.03 -8.34
N THR A 51 -7.41 -2.83 -7.30
CA THR A 51 -7.89 -2.31 -6.02
C THR A 51 -6.82 -1.48 -5.32
N ILE A 52 -5.58 -1.93 -5.35
CA ILE A 52 -4.45 -1.21 -4.75
C ILE A 52 -4.28 0.15 -5.43
N ILE A 53 -4.32 0.18 -6.76
CA ILE A 53 -4.19 1.42 -7.51
C ILE A 53 -5.35 2.37 -7.19
N HIS A 54 -6.56 1.85 -7.14
CA HIS A 54 -7.74 2.66 -6.82
C HIS A 54 -7.63 3.28 -5.41
N LEU A 55 -7.23 2.47 -4.43
CA LEU A 55 -7.04 2.96 -3.06
C LEU A 55 -5.94 4.00 -2.99
N ALA A 56 -4.83 3.80 -3.69
CA ALA A 56 -3.74 4.77 -3.74
C ALA A 56 -4.24 6.11 -4.27
N ASN A 57 -5.04 6.09 -5.35
CA ASN A 57 -5.60 7.31 -5.93
C ASN A 57 -6.57 8.00 -4.97
N VAL A 58 -7.46 7.25 -4.32
CA VAL A 58 -8.44 7.80 -3.38
C VAL A 58 -7.75 8.38 -2.15
N LEU A 59 -6.70 7.71 -1.66
CA LEU A 59 -5.96 8.15 -0.48
C LEU A 59 -4.87 9.17 -0.80
N ASP A 60 -4.68 9.46 -2.07
CA ASP A 60 -3.68 10.42 -2.54
C ASP A 60 -2.25 10.06 -2.08
N VAL A 61 -1.93 8.79 -2.23
CA VAL A 61 -0.59 8.26 -1.93
C VAL A 61 -0.10 7.44 -3.12
N SER A 62 1.19 7.17 -3.17
CA SER A 62 1.76 6.34 -4.21
C SER A 62 1.49 4.86 -3.91
N VAL A 63 1.45 4.04 -4.95
CA VAL A 63 1.39 2.58 -4.79
C VAL A 63 2.63 2.10 -4.03
N ASP A 64 3.79 2.71 -4.29
CA ASP A 64 5.03 2.37 -3.60
C ASP A 64 4.90 2.53 -2.09
N GLU A 65 4.23 3.57 -1.62
CA GLU A 65 4.01 3.76 -0.19
C GLU A 65 3.20 2.61 0.41
N LEU A 66 2.18 2.14 -0.29
CA LEU A 66 1.35 1.04 0.21
C LEU A 66 2.08 -0.29 0.20
N LEU A 67 3.01 -0.48 -0.73
CA LEU A 67 3.70 -1.76 -0.93
C LEU A 67 5.09 -1.80 -0.33
N CYS A 68 5.56 -0.71 0.28
CA CYS A 68 6.97 -0.58 0.67
C CYS A 68 7.44 -1.68 1.61
N ASP A 69 6.58 -2.20 2.48
CA ASP A 69 6.95 -3.26 3.41
C ASP A 69 7.06 -4.63 2.71
N ASN A 70 6.56 -4.73 1.49
CA ASN A 70 6.63 -5.94 0.68
C ASN A 70 7.79 -5.91 -0.30
N ILE A 71 8.44 -4.77 -0.46
CA ILE A 71 9.57 -4.62 -1.37
C ILE A 71 10.83 -4.87 -0.58
N HIS A 72 11.45 -6.01 -0.87
CA HIS A 72 12.69 -6.40 -0.20
C HIS A 72 13.86 -5.97 -1.07
N ARG A 73 14.43 -4.83 -0.74
CA ARG A 73 15.65 -4.39 -1.38
C ARG A 73 16.81 -4.84 -0.53
N SER A 74 17.66 -5.68 -1.11
CA SER A 74 18.92 -5.97 -0.46
C SER A 74 19.73 -4.69 -0.41
N GLU A 75 20.15 -4.28 0.77
CA GLU A 75 21.01 -3.12 0.94
C GLU A 75 22.28 -3.23 0.11
N LYS A 76 22.82 -4.44 0.03
CA LYS A 76 24.00 -4.71 -0.78
C LYS A 76 23.75 -4.45 -2.26
N ILE A 77 22.61 -4.90 -2.80
CA ILE A 77 22.27 -4.66 -4.20
C ILE A 77 22.06 -3.16 -4.43
N PHE A 78 21.36 -2.51 -3.52
CA PHE A 78 21.10 -1.08 -3.61
C PHE A 78 22.40 -0.28 -3.61
N GLN A 79 23.35 -0.63 -2.73
CA GLN A 79 24.65 0.04 -2.68
C GLN A 79 25.44 -0.18 -3.96
N ASN A 80 25.39 -1.38 -4.51
CA ASN A 80 26.08 -1.67 -5.78
C ASN A 80 25.50 -0.84 -6.94
N GLU A 81 24.20 -0.70 -6.99
CA GLU A 81 23.55 0.14 -8.01
C GLU A 81 23.96 1.60 -7.87
N LEU A 82 23.98 2.11 -6.65
CA LEU A 82 24.40 3.48 -6.40
C LEU A 82 25.88 3.69 -6.75
N ALA A 83 26.73 2.73 -6.42
CA ALA A 83 28.14 2.79 -6.75
C ALA A 83 28.33 2.82 -8.28
N GLY A 84 27.53 2.03 -9.02
CA GLY A 84 27.56 2.04 -10.46
C GLY A 84 27.15 3.39 -11.05
N LEU A 85 26.13 4.02 -10.49
CA LEU A 85 25.65 5.31 -10.93
C LEU A 85 26.61 6.46 -10.64
N ARG A 86 27.46 6.31 -9.64
CA ARG A 86 28.41 7.35 -9.23
C ARG A 86 29.71 7.32 -10.00
N ARG A 87 29.92 6.30 -10.77
CA ARG A 87 31.16 6.21 -11.53
C ARG A 87 31.17 7.20 -12.66
N PRO A 88 32.22 7.94 -12.80
CA PRO A 88 32.39 8.83 -13.94
C PRO A 88 32.51 8.06 -15.24
#